data_72dc60302a5c419eefd0a3e048c155f1
#
_entry.id   72dc60302a5c419eefd0a3e048c155f1
#
_cell.length_a   1.000
_cell.length_b   1.000
_cell.length_c   1.000
_cell.angle_alpha   90.00
_cell.angle_beta   90.00
_cell.angle_gamma   90.00
#
_symmetry.space_group_name_H-M   'P 1'
#
loop_
_entity.id
_entity.type
_entity.pdbx_description
1 polymer ?
#
loop_
_entity_poly.entity_id
_entity_poly.type
_entity_poly.pdbx_seq_one_letter_code
_entity_poly.pdbx_strand_id
1 'polypeptide(L)'
;MSRGRHLARIKAKPPDAGAAAKYWLDWGAKDLLRRPAGFPKLTSAALFGNRQPLEVEIGTGSGETLVSLATQDPGINFLGIEVSTRAASYATALAAEGRLDNLRILRANFKLLTPLLEAESWRRVYLHFPDPVHKRSDLKRSVFTAKFLDAMASTLVPGGELSVASDKPAFFFAMLELAECDARFEKAHADRYLEGLKIPVKSRFQLFWERKGIEPLRFVLRRK
;
A
#
# COMPACT_ATOMS: atom_id res chain seq x y z
N MET A 1 -19.07 -6.77 5.27
CA MET A 1 -18.07 -7.63 5.98
C MET A 1 -16.79 -6.82 6.11
N SER A 2 -16.11 -6.84 7.24
CA SER A 2 -14.84 -6.15 7.38
C SER A 2 -13.73 -6.88 6.60
N ARG A 3 -12.71 -6.14 6.13
CA ARG A 3 -11.52 -6.69 5.46
C ARG A 3 -10.88 -7.83 6.27
N GLY A 4 -10.87 -7.72 7.59
CA GLY A 4 -10.36 -8.76 8.49
C GLY A 4 -11.08 -10.11 8.36
N ARG A 5 -12.39 -10.16 8.15
CA ARG A 5 -13.13 -11.42 7.93
C ARG A 5 -12.84 -12.04 6.57
N HIS A 6 -12.52 -11.25 5.56
CA HIS A 6 -12.13 -11.75 4.25
C HIS A 6 -10.73 -12.35 4.29
N LEU A 7 -9.78 -11.66 4.91
CA LEU A 7 -8.41 -12.15 5.12
C LEU A 7 -8.36 -13.39 6.01
N ALA A 8 -9.28 -13.55 6.98
CA ALA A 8 -9.37 -14.74 7.82
C ALA A 8 -9.67 -16.05 7.06
N ARG A 9 -10.20 -15.96 5.83
CA ARG A 9 -10.47 -17.12 4.96
C ARG A 9 -9.28 -17.54 4.10
N ILE A 10 -8.20 -16.79 4.10
CA ILE A 10 -6.98 -17.16 3.36
C ILE A 10 -6.31 -18.31 4.11
N LYS A 11 -6.23 -19.47 3.47
CA LYS A 11 -5.44 -20.61 3.94
C LYS A 11 -3.99 -20.39 3.47
N ALA A 12 -3.27 -19.51 4.16
CA ALA A 12 -1.86 -19.30 3.89
C ALA A 12 -1.03 -20.33 4.65
N LYS A 13 -0.13 -21.02 3.96
CA LYS A 13 0.99 -21.69 4.61
C LYS A 13 2.07 -20.65 4.91
N PRO A 14 2.81 -20.77 6.01
CA PRO A 14 4.00 -19.94 6.21
C PRO A 14 4.93 -20.10 4.99
N PRO A 15 5.59 -19.03 4.53
CA PRO A 15 6.61 -19.16 3.50
C PRO A 15 7.73 -20.07 4.03
N ASP A 16 8.36 -20.83 3.16
CA ASP A 16 9.58 -21.57 3.52
C ASP A 16 10.72 -20.60 3.90
N ALA A 17 11.79 -21.15 4.49
CA ALA A 17 12.89 -20.35 4.99
C ALA A 17 13.58 -19.50 3.89
N GLY A 18 13.70 -20.04 2.67
CA GLY A 18 14.29 -19.32 1.55
C GLY A 18 13.42 -18.18 1.06
N ALA A 19 12.11 -18.42 0.90
CA ALA A 19 11.14 -17.38 0.56
C ALA A 19 11.05 -16.31 1.64
N ALA A 20 11.05 -16.71 2.93
CA ALA A 20 11.05 -15.77 4.03
C ALA A 20 12.30 -14.89 4.03
N ALA A 21 13.48 -15.47 3.86
CA ALA A 21 14.74 -14.72 3.83
C ALA A 21 14.80 -13.70 2.70
N LYS A 22 14.23 -14.01 1.53
CA LYS A 22 14.28 -13.16 0.34
C LYS A 22 13.19 -12.08 0.33
N TYR A 23 11.95 -12.43 0.68
CA TYR A 23 10.79 -11.58 0.41
C TYR A 23 10.17 -10.96 1.65
N TRP A 24 10.38 -11.53 2.84
CA TRP A 24 9.69 -11.15 4.05
C TRP A 24 10.54 -10.25 4.94
N LEU A 25 10.02 -9.06 5.23
CA LEU A 25 10.55 -8.16 6.24
C LEU A 25 9.55 -8.13 7.41
N ASP A 26 9.95 -8.54 8.60
CA ASP A 26 9.08 -8.57 9.78
C ASP A 26 9.57 -7.58 10.82
N TRP A 27 8.92 -6.42 10.90
CA TRP A 27 9.30 -5.37 11.82
C TRP A 27 8.22 -5.18 12.87
N GLY A 28 8.50 -5.67 14.06
CA GLY A 28 7.58 -5.63 15.20
C GLY A 28 7.31 -4.20 15.67
N ALA A 29 6.06 -3.92 16.02
CA ALA A 29 5.66 -2.58 16.49
C ALA A 29 6.48 -2.10 17.69
N LYS A 30 6.82 -3.01 18.62
CA LYS A 30 7.61 -2.70 19.81
C LYS A 30 9.03 -2.24 19.47
N ASP A 31 9.66 -2.88 18.49
CA ASP A 31 11.02 -2.54 18.07
C ASP A 31 11.05 -1.26 17.24
N LEU A 32 10.09 -1.08 16.34
CA LEU A 32 9.89 0.17 15.59
C LEU A 32 9.70 1.38 16.49
N LEU A 33 8.93 1.24 17.59
CA LEU A 33 8.71 2.33 18.55
C LEU A 33 9.95 2.63 19.41
N ARG A 34 10.71 1.59 19.77
CA ARG A 34 11.86 1.76 20.68
C ARG A 34 13.14 2.16 19.97
N ARG A 35 13.39 1.63 18.80
CA ARG A 35 14.65 1.79 18.06
C ARG A 35 14.42 1.90 16.56
N PRO A 36 13.70 2.93 16.07
CA PRO A 36 13.45 3.09 14.63
C PRO A 36 14.75 3.16 13.81
N ALA A 37 15.81 3.77 14.36
CA ALA A 37 17.10 3.87 13.69
C ALA A 37 17.82 2.51 13.49
N GLY A 38 17.35 1.45 14.10
CA GLY A 38 17.83 0.08 13.87
C GLY A 38 17.30 -0.58 12.61
N PHE A 39 16.39 0.08 11.88
CA PHE A 39 15.80 -0.43 10.65
C PHE A 39 16.30 0.37 9.43
N PRO A 40 16.42 -0.25 8.27
CA PRO A 40 16.80 0.44 7.05
C PRO A 40 15.73 1.46 6.62
N LYS A 41 16.14 2.48 5.89
CA LYS A 41 15.21 3.39 5.21
C LYS A 41 14.40 2.61 4.15
N LEU A 42 13.17 3.06 3.90
CA LEU A 42 12.29 2.44 2.91
C LEU A 42 12.61 2.97 1.50
N THR A 43 13.79 2.62 1.02
CA THR A 43 14.31 3.00 -0.30
C THR A 43 14.74 1.78 -1.12
N SER A 44 14.80 1.92 -2.43
CA SER A 44 15.32 0.87 -3.30
C SER A 44 16.74 0.46 -2.95
N ALA A 45 17.61 1.41 -2.64
CA ALA A 45 18.99 1.14 -2.27
C ALA A 45 19.08 0.25 -1.01
N ALA A 46 18.30 0.59 0.03
CA ALA A 46 18.35 -0.13 1.30
C ALA A 46 17.66 -1.49 1.28
N LEU A 47 16.56 -1.64 0.49
CA LEU A 47 15.74 -2.85 0.49
C LEU A 47 16.07 -3.83 -0.64
N PHE A 48 16.63 -3.34 -1.76
CA PHE A 48 16.89 -4.13 -2.96
C PHE A 48 18.34 -4.06 -3.42
N GLY A 49 19.18 -3.18 -2.86
CA GLY A 49 20.57 -3.01 -3.26
C GLY A 49 20.75 -2.35 -4.63
N ASN A 50 19.72 -1.68 -5.16
CA ASN A 50 19.75 -1.03 -6.47
C ASN A 50 19.09 0.37 -6.41
N ARG A 51 19.01 1.08 -7.54
CA ARG A 51 18.43 2.42 -7.66
C ARG A 51 17.20 2.48 -8.58
N GLN A 52 16.54 1.36 -8.80
CA GLN A 52 15.30 1.35 -9.56
C GLN A 52 14.21 2.17 -8.84
N PRO A 53 13.25 2.77 -9.57
CA PRO A 53 12.12 3.45 -8.95
C PRO A 53 11.40 2.52 -7.97
N LEU A 54 10.90 3.07 -6.86
CA LEU A 54 10.17 2.33 -5.84
C LEU A 54 8.68 2.68 -5.88
N GLU A 55 7.84 1.67 -6.00
CA GLU A 55 6.40 1.78 -5.82
C GLU A 55 5.95 1.00 -4.58
N VAL A 56 5.03 1.59 -3.81
CA VAL A 56 4.65 1.07 -2.49
C VAL A 56 3.14 0.89 -2.39
N GLU A 57 2.69 -0.29 -1.98
CA GLU A 57 1.28 -0.53 -1.65
C GLU A 57 1.10 -0.62 -0.13
N ILE A 58 0.31 0.31 0.42
CA ILE A 58 -0.01 0.35 1.84
C ILE A 58 -1.30 -0.41 2.09
N GLY A 59 -1.20 -1.51 2.83
CA GLY A 59 -2.28 -2.46 3.04
C GLY A 59 -2.42 -3.43 1.86
N THR A 60 -1.31 -4.02 1.42
CA THR A 60 -1.27 -4.90 0.24
C THR A 60 -2.17 -6.13 0.35
N GLY A 61 -2.62 -6.48 1.55
CA GLY A 61 -3.49 -7.63 1.75
C GLY A 61 -2.81 -8.93 1.30
N SER A 62 -3.50 -9.69 0.44
CA SER A 62 -2.98 -10.95 -0.11
C SER A 62 -1.99 -10.78 -1.27
N GLY A 63 -1.74 -9.56 -1.73
CA GLY A 63 -0.61 -9.23 -2.61
C GLY A 63 -0.82 -9.50 -4.11
N GLU A 64 -1.99 -9.97 -4.55
CA GLU A 64 -2.21 -10.34 -5.97
C GLU A 64 -1.95 -9.17 -6.92
N THR A 65 -2.39 -7.97 -6.55
CA THR A 65 -2.18 -6.76 -7.36
C THR A 65 -0.70 -6.43 -7.45
N LEU A 66 -0.02 -6.40 -6.31
CA LEU A 66 1.39 -6.03 -6.23
C LEU A 66 2.31 -7.04 -6.95
N VAL A 67 2.00 -8.33 -6.79
CA VAL A 67 2.71 -9.42 -7.53
C VAL A 67 2.54 -9.26 -9.04
N SER A 68 1.33 -8.91 -9.49
CA SER A 68 1.09 -8.68 -10.92
C SER A 68 1.84 -7.46 -11.45
N LEU A 69 1.85 -6.36 -10.71
CA LEU A 69 2.60 -5.16 -11.08
C LEU A 69 4.11 -5.46 -11.16
N ALA A 70 4.65 -6.17 -10.16
CA ALA A 70 6.06 -6.55 -10.13
C ALA A 70 6.46 -7.51 -11.28
N THR A 71 5.52 -8.36 -11.71
CA THR A 71 5.73 -9.24 -12.86
C THR A 71 5.78 -8.46 -14.18
N GLN A 72 4.93 -7.44 -14.32
CA GLN A 72 4.84 -6.66 -15.55
C GLN A 72 5.99 -5.66 -15.72
N ASP A 73 6.49 -5.11 -14.61
CA ASP A 73 7.51 -4.07 -14.60
C ASP A 73 8.76 -4.49 -13.80
N PRO A 74 9.63 -5.36 -14.35
CA PRO A 74 10.83 -5.81 -13.64
C PRO A 74 11.86 -4.68 -13.40
N GLY A 75 11.74 -3.55 -14.08
CA GLY A 75 12.56 -2.36 -13.90
C GLY A 75 12.13 -1.45 -12.73
N ILE A 76 11.07 -1.82 -12.01
CA ILE A 76 10.54 -1.10 -10.86
C ILE A 76 10.59 -2.02 -9.65
N ASN A 77 11.03 -1.49 -8.51
CA ASN A 77 10.94 -2.20 -7.23
C ASN A 77 9.57 -1.97 -6.60
N PHE A 78 9.02 -3.01 -5.97
CA PHE A 78 7.73 -2.97 -5.31
C PHE A 78 7.84 -3.36 -3.84
N LEU A 79 7.24 -2.56 -2.96
CA LEU A 79 7.14 -2.84 -1.53
C LEU A 79 5.68 -2.94 -1.11
N GLY A 80 5.26 -4.10 -0.65
CA GLY A 80 3.96 -4.28 0.00
C GLY A 80 4.08 -4.12 1.51
N ILE A 81 3.26 -3.24 2.10
CA ILE A 81 3.20 -3.06 3.56
C ILE A 81 1.88 -3.61 4.06
N GLU A 82 1.92 -4.57 4.99
CA GLU A 82 0.73 -5.23 5.51
C GLU A 82 0.88 -5.52 7.01
N VAL A 83 -0.16 -5.24 7.79
CA VAL A 83 -0.15 -5.46 9.25
C VAL A 83 -0.53 -6.89 9.63
N SER A 84 -1.35 -7.54 8.81
CA SER A 84 -1.79 -8.92 9.04
C SER A 84 -0.71 -9.92 8.67
N THR A 85 -0.18 -10.65 9.66
CA THR A 85 0.80 -11.73 9.44
C THR A 85 0.32 -12.75 8.41
N ARG A 86 -0.97 -13.12 8.44
CA ARG A 86 -1.54 -14.10 7.51
C ARG A 86 -1.55 -13.58 6.06
N ALA A 87 -1.95 -12.33 5.87
CA ALA A 87 -2.01 -11.74 4.54
C ALA A 87 -0.60 -11.54 3.98
N ALA A 88 0.32 -10.99 4.78
CA ALA A 88 1.72 -10.81 4.40
C ALA A 88 2.40 -12.16 4.07
N SER A 89 2.13 -13.22 4.85
CA SER A 89 2.61 -14.58 4.57
C SER A 89 2.14 -15.08 3.20
N TYR A 90 0.87 -14.87 2.88
CA TYR A 90 0.31 -15.27 1.59
C TYR A 90 0.94 -14.47 0.43
N ALA A 91 1.07 -13.14 0.58
CA ALA A 91 1.73 -12.29 -0.42
C ALA A 91 3.20 -12.70 -0.64
N THR A 92 3.91 -13.09 0.43
CA THR A 92 5.27 -13.62 0.36
C THR A 92 5.34 -14.92 -0.44
N ALA A 93 4.39 -15.84 -0.22
CA ALA A 93 4.33 -17.09 -0.99
C ALA A 93 4.09 -16.82 -2.48
N LEU A 94 3.19 -15.91 -2.82
CA LEU A 94 2.96 -15.51 -4.21
C LEU A 94 4.20 -14.88 -4.86
N ALA A 95 4.93 -14.03 -4.12
CA ALA A 95 6.17 -13.44 -4.60
C ALA A 95 7.24 -14.51 -4.90
N ALA A 96 7.32 -15.53 -4.04
CA ALA A 96 8.24 -16.65 -4.22
C ALA A 96 7.85 -17.54 -5.41
N GLU A 97 6.55 -17.84 -5.57
CA GLU A 97 6.04 -18.57 -6.75
C GLU A 97 6.38 -17.85 -8.05
N GLY A 98 6.23 -16.49 -8.05
CA GLY A 98 6.59 -15.64 -9.19
C GLY A 98 8.08 -15.43 -9.39
N ARG A 99 8.94 -15.87 -8.46
CA ARG A 99 10.40 -15.66 -8.46
C ARG A 99 10.82 -14.20 -8.66
N LEU A 100 10.06 -13.26 -8.04
CA LEU A 100 10.18 -11.83 -8.28
C LEU A 100 11.35 -11.23 -7.48
N ASP A 101 12.41 -10.78 -8.14
CA ASP A 101 13.56 -10.15 -7.49
C ASP A 101 13.25 -8.73 -7.02
N ASN A 102 12.31 -8.07 -7.69
CA ASN A 102 11.90 -6.69 -7.50
C ASN A 102 10.71 -6.51 -6.55
N LEU A 103 10.41 -7.48 -5.69
CA LEU A 103 9.31 -7.40 -4.72
C LEU A 103 9.77 -7.74 -3.30
N ARG A 104 9.32 -6.94 -2.32
CA ARG A 104 9.46 -7.24 -0.87
C ARG A 104 8.11 -7.02 -0.18
N ILE A 105 7.86 -7.83 0.86
CA ILE A 105 6.67 -7.74 1.71
C ILE A 105 7.10 -7.38 3.13
N LEU A 106 6.69 -6.21 3.60
CA LEU A 106 6.97 -5.72 4.94
C LEU A 106 5.75 -5.91 5.83
N ARG A 107 5.88 -6.80 6.82
CA ARG A 107 4.87 -6.91 7.87
C ARG A 107 5.11 -5.83 8.94
N ALA A 108 4.38 -4.75 8.84
CA ALA A 108 4.44 -3.63 9.79
C ALA A 108 3.16 -2.81 9.78
N ASN A 109 2.96 -2.02 10.84
CA ASN A 109 1.95 -0.95 10.83
C ASN A 109 2.56 0.29 10.18
N PHE A 110 2.02 0.71 9.03
CA PHE A 110 2.52 1.86 8.27
C PHE A 110 2.67 3.13 9.13
N LYS A 111 1.77 3.38 10.07
CA LYS A 111 1.84 4.57 10.95
C LYS A 111 3.11 4.66 11.81
N LEU A 112 3.80 3.54 12.00
CA LEU A 112 5.06 3.48 12.75
C LEU A 112 6.30 3.65 11.84
N LEU A 113 6.11 3.68 10.53
CA LEU A 113 7.20 3.71 9.56
C LEU A 113 7.64 5.14 9.17
N THR A 114 6.92 6.18 9.63
CA THR A 114 7.25 7.58 9.31
C THR A 114 8.73 7.94 9.53
N PRO A 115 9.41 7.50 10.61
CA PRO A 115 10.84 7.79 10.80
C PRO A 115 11.76 7.13 9.76
N LEU A 116 11.27 6.15 9.02
CA LEU A 116 12.02 5.39 8.02
C LEU A 116 11.77 5.86 6.58
N LEU A 117 10.84 6.78 6.41
CA LEU A 117 10.60 7.42 5.12
C LEU A 117 11.77 8.33 4.78
N GLU A 118 12.12 8.37 3.52
CA GLU A 118 13.15 9.26 2.97
C GLU A 118 12.50 10.17 1.92
N ALA A 119 12.91 11.43 1.91
CA ALA A 119 12.36 12.39 0.98
C ALA A 119 12.67 11.97 -0.47
N GLU A 120 11.69 12.17 -1.35
CA GLU A 120 11.82 11.97 -2.80
C GLU A 120 12.35 10.58 -3.20
N SER A 121 11.91 9.54 -2.48
CA SER A 121 12.38 8.18 -2.67
C SER A 121 11.35 7.23 -3.31
N TRP A 122 10.06 7.63 -3.35
CA TRP A 122 8.99 6.80 -3.91
C TRP A 122 8.41 7.41 -5.17
N ARG A 123 8.27 6.58 -6.22
CA ARG A 123 7.66 6.98 -7.49
C ARG A 123 6.13 6.99 -7.39
N ARG A 124 5.55 5.99 -6.76
CA ARG A 124 4.10 5.83 -6.64
C ARG A 124 3.71 5.13 -5.35
N VAL A 125 2.56 5.54 -4.81
CA VAL A 125 1.94 4.90 -3.66
C VAL A 125 0.53 4.47 -4.02
N TYR A 126 0.17 3.25 -3.62
CA TYR A 126 -1.18 2.70 -3.70
C TYR A 126 -1.77 2.58 -2.31
N LEU A 127 -2.94 3.16 -2.11
CA LEU A 127 -3.76 3.01 -0.92
C LEU A 127 -5.16 2.57 -1.36
N HIS A 128 -5.28 1.28 -1.60
CA HIS A 128 -6.52 0.70 -2.12
C HIS A 128 -7.31 0.01 -1.01
N PHE A 129 -8.59 0.38 -0.89
CA PHE A 129 -9.52 -0.18 0.07
C PHE A 129 -9.03 -0.11 1.53
N PRO A 130 -8.54 1.04 2.02
CA PRO A 130 -8.18 1.17 3.42
C PRO A 130 -9.38 0.88 4.32
N ASP A 131 -9.12 0.43 5.55
CA ASP A 131 -10.18 0.15 6.51
C ASP A 131 -11.01 1.42 6.75
N PRO A 132 -12.33 1.37 6.49
CA PRO A 132 -13.17 2.56 6.57
C PRO A 132 -13.36 2.99 8.02
N VAL A 133 -13.44 4.30 8.21
CA VAL A 133 -13.82 4.92 9.48
C VAL A 133 -15.34 5.02 9.54
N HIS A 134 -15.96 4.27 10.43
CA HIS A 134 -17.42 4.25 10.59
C HIS A 134 -17.93 5.25 11.63
N LYS A 135 -17.10 5.65 12.58
CA LYS A 135 -17.44 6.57 13.65
C LYS A 135 -16.34 7.62 13.83
N ARG A 136 -16.71 8.81 14.28
CA ARG A 136 -15.75 9.89 14.57
C ARG A 136 -14.66 9.48 15.56
N SER A 137 -14.97 8.60 16.52
CA SER A 137 -14.02 7.99 17.44
C SER A 137 -12.94 7.13 16.74
N ASP A 138 -13.23 6.62 15.55
CA ASP A 138 -12.32 5.75 14.82
C ASP A 138 -11.39 6.52 13.87
N LEU A 139 -11.53 7.84 13.73
CA LEU A 139 -10.66 8.69 12.90
C LEU A 139 -9.18 8.48 13.21
N LYS A 140 -8.83 8.23 14.48
CA LYS A 140 -7.46 7.89 14.90
C LYS A 140 -6.94 6.59 14.28
N ARG A 141 -7.85 5.71 13.82
CA ARG A 141 -7.52 4.44 13.15
C ARG A 141 -7.34 4.61 11.65
N SER A 142 -7.89 5.66 11.04
CA SER A 142 -7.66 5.94 9.62
C SER A 142 -6.17 6.05 9.33
N VAL A 143 -5.75 5.46 8.21
CA VAL A 143 -4.41 5.70 7.67
C VAL A 143 -4.38 7.04 6.92
N PHE A 144 -5.47 7.40 6.23
CA PHE A 144 -5.56 8.62 5.44
C PHE A 144 -5.90 9.81 6.33
N THR A 145 -4.92 10.65 6.60
CA THR A 145 -5.00 11.84 7.48
C THR A 145 -4.12 12.94 6.91
N ALA A 146 -4.20 14.17 7.42
CA ALA A 146 -3.28 15.24 7.05
C ALA A 146 -1.80 14.83 7.25
N LYS A 147 -1.48 14.15 8.37
CA LYS A 147 -0.12 13.60 8.60
C LYS A 147 0.31 12.56 7.57
N PHE A 148 -0.64 11.79 7.04
CA PHE A 148 -0.37 10.87 5.94
C PHE A 148 -0.04 11.65 4.66
N LEU A 149 -0.81 12.69 4.34
CA LEU A 149 -0.52 13.55 3.19
C LEU A 149 0.83 14.28 3.34
N ASP A 150 1.17 14.74 4.56
CA ASP A 150 2.49 15.30 4.86
C ASP A 150 3.62 14.31 4.53
N ALA A 151 3.46 13.07 4.98
CA ALA A 151 4.41 12.01 4.69
C ALA A 151 4.51 11.72 3.18
N MET A 152 3.37 11.64 2.47
CA MET A 152 3.36 11.39 1.02
C MET A 152 3.97 12.54 0.23
N ALA A 153 3.68 13.80 0.60
CA ALA A 153 4.25 14.97 -0.05
C ALA A 153 5.78 15.05 0.11
N SER A 154 6.30 14.59 1.23
CA SER A 154 7.76 14.52 1.45
C SER A 154 8.40 13.34 0.71
N THR A 155 7.77 12.18 0.73
CA THR A 155 8.38 10.90 0.29
C THR A 155 8.27 10.66 -1.21
N LEU A 156 7.17 11.08 -1.84
CA LEU A 156 7.01 10.97 -3.29
C LEU A 156 8.04 11.87 -3.99
N VAL A 157 8.59 11.40 -5.10
CA VAL A 157 9.39 12.25 -6.00
C VAL A 157 8.51 13.35 -6.62
N PRO A 158 9.06 14.49 -7.09
CA PRO A 158 8.29 15.43 -7.91
C PRO A 158 7.63 14.71 -9.10
N GLY A 159 6.35 14.95 -9.33
CA GLY A 159 5.55 14.20 -10.32
C GLY A 159 5.13 12.79 -9.89
N GLY A 160 5.56 12.32 -8.73
CA GLY A 160 5.16 11.01 -8.17
C GLY A 160 3.67 10.97 -7.82
N GLU A 161 3.08 9.79 -7.81
CA GLU A 161 1.63 9.63 -7.74
C GLU A 161 1.16 8.88 -6.48
N LEU A 162 0.04 9.34 -5.91
CA LEU A 162 -0.73 8.65 -4.87
C LEU A 162 -2.07 8.20 -5.43
N SER A 163 -2.24 6.89 -5.62
CA SER A 163 -3.50 6.27 -6.07
C SER A 163 -4.32 5.81 -4.87
N VAL A 164 -5.53 6.33 -4.74
CA VAL A 164 -6.45 5.99 -3.64
C VAL A 164 -7.74 5.41 -4.22
N ALA A 165 -8.23 4.31 -3.64
CA ALA A 165 -9.50 3.71 -4.03
C ALA A 165 -10.28 3.21 -2.82
N SER A 166 -11.61 3.28 -2.87
CA SER A 166 -12.49 2.74 -1.84
C SER A 166 -13.83 2.26 -2.42
N ASP A 167 -14.38 1.20 -1.82
CA ASP A 167 -15.74 0.69 -2.03
C ASP A 167 -16.77 1.34 -1.11
N LYS A 168 -16.37 2.34 -0.30
CA LYS A 168 -17.21 3.05 0.67
C LYS A 168 -17.31 4.53 0.29
N PRO A 169 -18.40 4.96 -0.38
CA PRO A 169 -18.51 6.32 -0.90
C PRO A 169 -18.30 7.41 0.17
N ALA A 170 -18.93 7.30 1.33
CA ALA A 170 -18.79 8.31 2.39
C ALA A 170 -17.33 8.46 2.86
N PHE A 171 -16.61 7.36 3.01
CA PHE A 171 -15.20 7.37 3.38
C PHE A 171 -14.31 7.87 2.24
N PHE A 172 -14.64 7.49 1.00
CA PHE A 172 -13.96 7.95 -0.20
C PHE A 172 -14.02 9.48 -0.32
N PHE A 173 -15.22 10.06 -0.24
CA PHE A 173 -15.38 11.51 -0.36
C PHE A 173 -14.70 12.26 0.77
N ALA A 174 -14.70 11.74 2.00
CA ALA A 174 -13.94 12.35 3.09
C ALA A 174 -12.42 12.37 2.83
N MET A 175 -11.86 11.32 2.21
CA MET A 175 -10.46 11.29 1.79
C MET A 175 -10.19 12.26 0.64
N LEU A 176 -11.09 12.31 -0.35
CA LEU A 176 -10.98 13.21 -1.50
C LEU A 176 -11.02 14.67 -1.09
N GLU A 177 -11.97 15.06 -0.24
CA GLU A 177 -12.09 16.43 0.30
C GLU A 177 -10.84 16.85 1.06
N LEU A 178 -10.29 15.96 1.90
CA LEU A 178 -9.04 16.24 2.60
C LEU A 178 -7.87 16.42 1.61
N ALA A 179 -7.82 15.63 0.55
CA ALA A 179 -6.78 15.71 -0.48
C ALA A 179 -6.91 16.97 -1.34
N GLU A 180 -8.14 17.39 -1.67
CA GLU A 180 -8.41 18.61 -2.46
C GLU A 180 -7.99 19.91 -1.73
N CYS A 181 -7.90 19.86 -0.39
CA CYS A 181 -7.40 20.99 0.42
C CYS A 181 -5.87 21.07 0.49
N ASP A 182 -5.14 20.10 -0.04
CA ASP A 182 -3.67 20.07 0.06
C ASP A 182 -3.01 20.61 -1.22
N ALA A 183 -2.52 21.84 -1.16
CA ALA A 183 -1.93 22.53 -2.31
C ALA A 183 -0.66 21.88 -2.88
N ARG A 184 -0.03 20.93 -2.16
CA ARG A 184 1.17 20.20 -2.60
C ARG A 184 0.86 19.15 -3.66
N PHE A 185 -0.43 18.84 -3.85
CA PHE A 185 -0.89 17.87 -4.83
C PHE A 185 -1.79 18.52 -5.88
N GLU A 186 -1.84 17.90 -7.03
CA GLU A 186 -2.83 18.12 -8.06
C GLU A 186 -3.48 16.79 -8.46
N LYS A 187 -4.66 16.81 -9.05
CA LYS A 187 -5.26 15.60 -9.61
C LYS A 187 -4.52 15.20 -10.88
N ALA A 188 -4.23 13.92 -11.02
CA ALA A 188 -3.60 13.36 -12.22
C ALA A 188 -4.63 13.03 -13.34
N HIS A 189 -5.88 13.49 -13.20
CA HIS A 189 -6.99 13.27 -14.17
C HIS A 189 -7.93 14.47 -14.18
N ALA A 190 -8.70 14.62 -15.27
CA ALA A 190 -9.58 15.78 -15.48
C ALA A 190 -10.83 15.75 -14.58
N ASP A 191 -11.43 14.59 -14.38
CA ASP A 191 -12.61 14.42 -13.56
C ASP A 191 -12.34 14.66 -12.08
N ARG A 192 -13.38 14.93 -11.28
CA ARG A 192 -13.21 15.05 -9.82
C ARG A 192 -12.73 13.73 -9.22
N TYR A 193 -13.26 12.61 -9.68
CA TYR A 193 -12.86 11.25 -9.34
C TYR A 193 -13.14 10.30 -10.51
N LEU A 194 -12.66 9.07 -10.42
CA LEU A 194 -12.84 8.04 -11.42
C LEU A 194 -13.65 6.89 -10.84
N GLU A 195 -14.46 6.23 -11.67
CA GLU A 195 -15.15 4.99 -11.31
C GLU A 195 -14.39 3.78 -11.83
N GLY A 196 -14.46 2.69 -11.09
CA GLY A 196 -13.72 1.47 -11.39
C GLY A 196 -12.22 1.59 -11.21
N LEU A 197 -11.57 0.46 -11.06
CA LEU A 197 -10.11 0.34 -11.01
C LEU A 197 -9.64 -0.36 -12.28
N LYS A 198 -9.01 0.39 -13.17
CA LYS A 198 -8.29 -0.15 -14.31
C LYS A 198 -6.91 -0.60 -13.85
N ILE A 199 -6.84 -1.74 -13.18
CA ILE A 199 -5.59 -2.41 -12.82
C ILE A 199 -5.51 -3.76 -13.56
N PRO A 200 -4.30 -4.18 -13.96
CA PRO A 200 -4.12 -5.40 -14.75
C PRO A 200 -4.67 -6.66 -14.07
N VAL A 201 -4.53 -6.73 -12.76
CA VAL A 201 -5.04 -7.85 -11.96
C VAL A 201 -5.82 -7.31 -10.76
N LYS A 202 -7.06 -7.74 -10.69
CA LYS A 202 -7.98 -7.39 -9.60
C LYS A 202 -7.65 -8.21 -8.36
N SER A 203 -7.50 -7.53 -7.21
CA SER A 203 -7.38 -8.22 -5.93
C SER A 203 -8.65 -9.05 -5.65
N ARG A 204 -8.51 -10.11 -4.83
CA ARG A 204 -9.68 -10.90 -4.37
C ARG A 204 -10.75 -10.04 -3.71
N PHE A 205 -10.34 -8.97 -3.04
CA PHE A 205 -11.25 -8.03 -2.41
C PHE A 205 -12.06 -7.23 -3.43
N GLN A 206 -11.40 -6.74 -4.48
CA GLN A 206 -12.06 -6.05 -5.60
C GLN A 206 -13.04 -6.97 -6.32
N LEU A 207 -12.63 -8.18 -6.69
CA LEU A 207 -13.49 -9.18 -7.33
C LEU A 207 -14.73 -9.51 -6.49
N PHE A 208 -14.59 -9.54 -5.15
CA PHE A 208 -15.72 -9.79 -4.25
C PHE A 208 -16.76 -8.66 -4.34
N TRP A 209 -16.34 -7.39 -4.41
CA TRP A 209 -17.27 -6.26 -4.47
C TRP A 209 -17.88 -6.08 -5.86
N GLU A 210 -17.10 -6.26 -6.91
CA GLU A 210 -17.60 -6.22 -8.30
C GLU A 210 -18.67 -7.26 -8.56
N ARG A 211 -18.51 -8.48 -8.03
CA ARG A 211 -19.58 -9.52 -8.09
C ARG A 211 -20.87 -9.11 -7.38
N LYS A 212 -20.84 -8.10 -6.54
CA LYS A 212 -21.99 -7.49 -5.87
C LYS A 212 -22.50 -6.23 -6.58
N GLY A 213 -22.00 -5.92 -7.75
CA GLY A 213 -22.35 -4.72 -8.50
C GLY A 213 -21.83 -3.43 -7.88
N ILE A 214 -20.80 -3.51 -7.01
CA ILE A 214 -20.20 -2.33 -6.38
C ILE A 214 -18.89 -2.02 -7.09
N GLU A 215 -18.87 -0.94 -7.85
CA GLU A 215 -17.65 -0.39 -8.43
C GLU A 215 -16.93 0.51 -7.43
N PRO A 216 -15.61 0.37 -7.27
CA PRO A 216 -14.83 1.25 -6.41
C PRO A 216 -14.72 2.65 -7.03
N LEU A 217 -14.76 3.66 -6.16
CA LEU A 217 -14.39 5.03 -6.52
C LEU A 217 -12.88 5.19 -6.35
N ARG A 218 -12.26 6.00 -7.23
CA ARG A 218 -10.81 6.20 -7.26
C ARG A 218 -10.45 7.65 -7.56
N PHE A 219 -9.37 8.13 -6.94
CA PHE A 219 -8.64 9.32 -7.39
C PHE A 219 -7.14 9.07 -7.41
N VAL A 220 -6.44 9.83 -8.21
CA VAL A 220 -4.98 9.84 -8.28
C VAL A 220 -4.50 11.27 -8.11
N LEU A 221 -3.62 11.46 -7.15
CA LEU A 221 -2.93 12.72 -6.91
C LEU A 221 -1.52 12.64 -7.47
N ARG A 222 -1.03 13.76 -8.01
CA ARG A 222 0.37 13.93 -8.39
C ARG A 222 1.00 14.98 -7.48
N ARG A 223 2.17 14.67 -6.94
CA ARG A 223 2.99 15.64 -6.22
C ARG A 223 3.50 16.72 -7.19
N LYS A 224 3.30 17.98 -6.84
CA LYS A 224 3.86 19.14 -7.56
C LYS A 224 5.36 19.29 -7.36
#